data_de9abe02f25b18e601efbf36ece26bc6
#
_entry.id   de9abe02f25b18e601efbf36ece26bc6
#
_cell.length_a   1.000
_cell.length_b   1.000
_cell.length_c   1.000
_cell.angle_alpha   90.00
_cell.angle_beta   90.00
_cell.angle_gamma   90.00
#
_symmetry.space_group_name_H-M   'P 1'
#
loop_
_entity.id
_entity.type
_entity.pdbx_description
1 polymer ?
#
loop_
_entity_poly.entity_id
_entity_poly.type
_entity_poly.pdbx_seq_one_letter_code
_entity_poly.pdbx_strand_id
1 'polypeptide(L)'
;MRKRPVVSPSDVFINLPFDLRHERLFLALIAGLVALGLNPRCVLEVPPSTDRLRRLYSLVRACPFSIHDLSRVQLSAGPFRVPRFNMPFELGLAAAISFEDGVTHQWRALECVPFRLNQSLSDIDGYDHSIHSGTVEGTMDALLDIFVNAKSRPLSELDDLMWVYRRVREFRATLRSSVYRANAFRKIVVAARLFAEHRAIEAVAGTD
;
A
#
# COMPACT_ATOMS: atom_id res chain seq x y z
N MET A 1 -13.48 -24.02 -14.33
CA MET A 1 -12.15 -23.39 -14.38
C MET A 1 -12.24 -21.99 -13.72
N ARG A 2 -11.57 -21.75 -12.59
CA ARG A 2 -11.54 -20.42 -11.96
C ARG A 2 -10.54 -19.57 -12.76
N LYS A 3 -10.99 -18.43 -13.30
CA LYS A 3 -10.07 -17.46 -13.94
C LYS A 3 -8.98 -17.08 -12.95
N ARG A 4 -7.71 -17.31 -13.30
CA ARG A 4 -6.56 -16.74 -12.57
C ARG A 4 -6.73 -15.22 -12.56
N PRO A 5 -6.43 -14.53 -11.45
CA PRO A 5 -6.43 -13.07 -11.46
C PRO A 5 -5.48 -12.61 -12.58
N VAL A 6 -5.93 -11.67 -13.39
CA VAL A 6 -5.07 -11.02 -14.38
C VAL A 6 -4.03 -10.24 -13.61
N VAL A 7 -2.78 -10.64 -13.72
CA VAL A 7 -1.64 -10.01 -13.05
C VAL A 7 -1.15 -8.88 -13.95
N SER A 8 -1.01 -7.69 -13.39
CA SER A 8 -0.31 -6.59 -14.05
C SER A 8 1.08 -6.43 -13.43
N PRO A 9 2.12 -6.14 -14.24
CA PRO A 9 3.46 -5.85 -13.72
C PRO A 9 3.49 -4.60 -12.81
N SER A 10 2.44 -3.79 -12.82
CA SER A 10 2.28 -2.63 -11.95
C SER A 10 1.49 -2.90 -10.67
N ASP A 11 1.01 -4.12 -10.41
CA ASP A 11 0.25 -4.44 -9.20
C ASP A 11 1.15 -4.40 -7.96
N VAL A 12 0.74 -3.63 -6.95
CA VAL A 12 1.41 -3.52 -5.65
C VAL A 12 0.44 -3.88 -4.55
N PHE A 13 0.71 -4.96 -3.83
CA PHE A 13 -0.09 -5.31 -2.65
C PHE A 13 0.25 -4.37 -1.49
N ILE A 14 -0.78 -3.75 -0.89
CA ILE A 14 -0.64 -2.90 0.28
C ILE A 14 -1.26 -3.55 1.51
N ASN A 15 -0.47 -3.68 2.56
CA ASN A 15 -0.84 -4.21 3.85
C ASN A 15 -0.60 -3.16 4.93
N LEU A 16 -1.66 -2.71 5.57
CA LEU A 16 -1.60 -1.73 6.64
C LEU A 16 -2.79 -1.91 7.61
N PRO A 17 -2.71 -1.32 8.82
CA PRO A 17 -3.79 -1.41 9.79
C PRO A 17 -5.07 -0.72 9.30
N PHE A 18 -6.20 -1.44 9.29
CA PHE A 18 -7.50 -0.87 8.96
C PHE A 18 -8.14 -0.27 10.21
N ASP A 19 -7.69 0.92 10.57
CA ASP A 19 -8.30 1.74 11.64
C ASP A 19 -8.31 3.23 11.26
N LEU A 20 -9.13 4.02 11.97
CA LEU A 20 -9.32 5.44 11.65
C LEU A 20 -8.02 6.26 11.74
N ARG A 21 -7.07 5.85 12.58
CA ARG A 21 -5.78 6.55 12.75
C ARG A 21 -4.90 6.40 11.52
N HIS A 22 -5.03 5.28 10.80
CA HIS A 22 -4.25 4.97 9.60
C HIS A 22 -4.97 5.33 8.29
N GLU A 23 -6.23 5.85 8.36
CA GLU A 23 -6.98 6.19 7.14
C GLU A 23 -6.21 7.15 6.23
N ARG A 24 -5.56 8.17 6.80
CA ARG A 24 -4.77 9.13 6.02
C ARG A 24 -3.57 8.49 5.31
N LEU A 25 -2.88 7.55 5.96
CA LEU A 25 -1.75 6.83 5.35
C LEU A 25 -2.23 5.83 4.30
N PHE A 26 -3.40 5.19 4.52
CA PHE A 26 -4.04 4.36 3.51
C PHE A 26 -4.36 5.13 2.22
N LEU A 27 -4.94 6.32 2.37
CA LEU A 27 -5.21 7.21 1.23
C LEU A 27 -3.92 7.70 0.57
N ALA A 28 -2.87 7.96 1.36
CA ALA A 28 -1.55 8.35 0.85
C ALA A 28 -0.91 7.23 0.02
N LEU A 29 -0.91 5.99 0.51
CA LEU A 29 -0.40 4.84 -0.24
C LEU A 29 -1.15 4.65 -1.57
N ILE A 30 -2.50 4.76 -1.56
CA ILE A 30 -3.28 4.66 -2.80
C ILE A 30 -2.91 5.78 -3.76
N ALA A 31 -2.93 7.03 -3.29
CA ALA A 31 -2.68 8.21 -4.13
C ALA A 31 -1.24 8.21 -4.69
N GLY A 32 -0.25 7.94 -3.84
CA GLY A 32 1.15 7.91 -4.25
C GLY A 32 1.46 6.79 -5.23
N LEU A 33 0.99 5.56 -4.98
CA LEU A 33 1.18 4.46 -5.92
C LEU A 33 0.54 4.75 -7.28
N VAL A 34 -0.69 5.29 -7.29
CA VAL A 34 -1.38 5.61 -8.53
C VAL A 34 -0.68 6.76 -9.27
N ALA A 35 -0.20 7.78 -8.56
CA ALA A 35 0.59 8.87 -9.16
C ALA A 35 1.87 8.35 -9.82
N LEU A 36 2.50 7.34 -9.23
CA LEU A 36 3.66 6.63 -9.77
C LEU A 36 3.32 5.64 -10.92
N GLY A 37 2.06 5.58 -11.37
CA GLY A 37 1.63 4.66 -12.43
C GLY A 37 1.45 3.22 -11.96
N LEU A 38 1.41 2.98 -10.65
CA LEU A 38 1.25 1.66 -10.04
C LEU A 38 -0.21 1.39 -9.67
N ASN A 39 -0.55 0.12 -9.50
CA ASN A 39 -1.91 -0.32 -9.21
C ASN A 39 -1.99 -0.90 -7.78
N PRO A 40 -2.51 -0.16 -6.79
CA PRO A 40 -2.64 -0.66 -5.43
C PRO A 40 -3.67 -1.80 -5.36
N ARG A 41 -3.30 -2.89 -4.71
CA ARG A 41 -4.14 -4.06 -4.41
C ARG A 41 -4.17 -4.27 -2.89
N CYS A 42 -5.24 -4.74 -2.34
CA CYS A 42 -5.27 -5.02 -0.91
C CYS A 42 -6.25 -6.14 -0.52
N VAL A 43 -6.14 -6.60 0.72
CA VAL A 43 -6.98 -7.67 1.26
C VAL A 43 -8.49 -7.38 1.25
N LEU A 44 -8.91 -6.12 1.07
CA LEU A 44 -10.32 -5.73 0.90
C LEU A 44 -10.95 -6.34 -0.35
N GLU A 45 -10.13 -6.70 -1.35
CA GLU A 45 -10.58 -7.36 -2.58
C GLU A 45 -10.91 -8.85 -2.35
N VAL A 46 -10.46 -9.40 -1.22
CA VAL A 46 -10.67 -10.81 -0.86
C VAL A 46 -11.95 -10.94 -0.04
N PRO A 47 -13.03 -11.52 -0.61
CA PRO A 47 -14.27 -11.69 0.13
C PRO A 47 -14.10 -12.63 1.33
N PRO A 48 -14.87 -12.41 2.40
CA PRO A 48 -14.92 -13.34 3.52
C PRO A 48 -15.32 -14.75 3.03
N SER A 49 -14.52 -15.76 3.35
CA SER A 49 -14.80 -17.16 3.00
C SER A 49 -13.88 -18.08 3.80
N THR A 50 -14.19 -19.38 3.82
CA THR A 50 -13.33 -20.42 4.43
C THR A 50 -11.92 -20.46 3.80
N ASP A 51 -11.81 -20.12 2.51
CA ASP A 51 -10.54 -20.08 1.77
C ASP A 51 -9.85 -18.70 1.81
N ARG A 52 -10.18 -17.83 2.78
CA ARG A 52 -9.68 -16.45 2.82
C ARG A 52 -8.14 -16.39 2.78
N LEU A 53 -7.47 -17.20 3.59
CA LEU A 53 -6.02 -17.24 3.65
C LEU A 53 -5.39 -17.63 2.30
N ARG A 54 -5.92 -18.67 1.66
CA ARG A 54 -5.46 -19.09 0.33
C ARG A 54 -5.65 -18.00 -0.72
N ARG A 55 -6.75 -17.26 -0.66
CA ARG A 55 -7.01 -16.16 -1.59
C ARG A 55 -6.09 -14.97 -1.33
N LEU A 56 -5.82 -14.66 -0.07
CA LEU A 56 -4.84 -13.66 0.32
C LEU A 56 -3.46 -14.03 -0.22
N TYR A 57 -2.99 -15.25 0.04
CA TYR A 57 -1.75 -15.78 -0.51
C TYR A 57 -1.69 -15.63 -2.05
N SER A 58 -2.78 -16.03 -2.73
CA SER A 58 -2.85 -15.92 -4.20
C SER A 58 -2.81 -14.48 -4.68
N LEU A 59 -3.39 -13.52 -3.93
CA LEU A 59 -3.36 -12.11 -4.26
C LEU A 59 -1.96 -11.53 -4.09
N VAL A 60 -1.29 -11.81 -2.95
CA VAL A 60 0.09 -11.37 -2.70
C VAL A 60 1.02 -11.94 -3.77
N ARG A 61 0.94 -13.24 -4.04
CA ARG A 61 1.76 -13.93 -5.04
C ARG A 61 1.54 -13.42 -6.47
N ALA A 62 0.35 -12.90 -6.76
CA ALA A 62 0.02 -12.29 -8.04
C ALA A 62 0.63 -10.89 -8.22
N CYS A 63 0.98 -10.20 -7.15
CA CYS A 63 1.58 -8.88 -7.22
C CYS A 63 3.11 -9.01 -7.30
N PRO A 64 3.80 -8.34 -8.24
CA PRO A 64 5.25 -8.35 -8.29
C PRO A 64 5.88 -7.57 -7.13
N PHE A 65 5.10 -6.76 -6.42
CA PHE A 65 5.55 -5.95 -5.32
C PHE A 65 4.55 -5.92 -4.15
N SER A 66 5.05 -5.81 -2.92
CA SER A 66 4.20 -5.55 -1.75
C SER A 66 4.82 -4.56 -0.78
N ILE A 67 3.97 -3.79 -0.11
CA ILE A 67 4.31 -2.82 0.93
C ILE A 67 3.55 -3.19 2.20
N HIS A 68 4.25 -3.29 3.31
CA HIS A 68 3.72 -3.71 4.60
C HIS A 68 4.02 -2.67 5.67
N ASP A 69 2.99 -1.95 6.12
CA ASP A 69 3.11 -0.98 7.22
C ASP A 69 2.99 -1.70 8.57
N LEU A 70 4.08 -1.74 9.31
CA LEU A 70 4.21 -2.39 10.61
C LEU A 70 4.11 -1.40 11.78
N SER A 71 3.70 -0.17 11.54
CA SER A 71 3.67 0.91 12.54
C SER A 71 2.69 0.66 13.69
N ARG A 72 1.72 -0.24 13.52
CA ARG A 72 0.65 -0.49 14.50
C ARG A 72 1.03 -1.56 15.50
N VAL A 73 1.85 -1.20 16.47
CA VAL A 73 2.33 -2.09 17.54
C VAL A 73 1.54 -1.96 18.86
N GLN A 74 0.64 -0.95 18.98
CA GLN A 74 -0.11 -0.72 20.21
C GLN A 74 -1.10 -1.86 20.46
N LEU A 75 -1.29 -2.17 21.73
CA LEU A 75 -2.27 -3.14 22.17
C LEU A 75 -3.70 -2.66 21.81
N SER A 76 -4.56 -3.59 21.44
CA SER A 76 -5.97 -3.32 21.18
C SER A 76 -6.68 -2.83 22.46
N ALA A 77 -7.68 -1.97 22.27
CA ALA A 77 -8.64 -1.70 23.34
C ALA A 77 -9.65 -2.86 23.40
N GLY A 78 -9.81 -3.50 24.54
CA GLY A 78 -10.71 -4.63 24.69
C GLY A 78 -10.29 -5.54 25.83
N PRO A 79 -11.06 -6.61 26.12
CA PRO A 79 -10.75 -7.53 27.21
C PRO A 79 -9.41 -8.24 27.01
N PHE A 80 -9.03 -8.50 25.74
CA PHE A 80 -7.73 -9.06 25.39
C PHE A 80 -6.86 -7.97 24.78
N ARG A 81 -5.91 -7.45 25.55
CA ARG A 81 -4.96 -6.42 25.12
C ARG A 81 -3.83 -7.05 24.31
N VAL A 82 -4.05 -7.25 23.03
CA VAL A 82 -3.08 -7.87 22.11
C VAL A 82 -2.74 -6.93 20.96
N PRO A 83 -1.51 -6.96 20.42
CA PRO A 83 -1.17 -6.26 19.20
C PRO A 83 -1.86 -6.91 17.98
N ARG A 84 -1.93 -6.19 16.87
CA ARG A 84 -2.44 -6.75 15.61
C ARG A 84 -1.33 -7.48 14.87
N PHE A 85 -1.37 -8.80 14.90
CA PHE A 85 -0.39 -9.65 14.23
C PHE A 85 -0.61 -9.85 12.73
N ASN A 86 -1.72 -9.35 12.17
CA ASN A 86 -2.03 -9.56 10.74
C ASN A 86 -0.96 -8.96 9.82
N MET A 87 -0.46 -7.75 10.12
CA MET A 87 0.54 -7.09 9.27
C MET A 87 1.85 -7.86 9.21
N PRO A 88 2.49 -8.24 10.35
CA PRO A 88 3.70 -9.07 10.31
C PRO A 88 3.44 -10.48 9.73
N PHE A 89 2.25 -11.07 9.96
CA PHE A 89 1.89 -12.34 9.34
C PHE A 89 1.84 -12.25 7.81
N GLU A 90 1.20 -11.21 7.26
CA GLU A 90 1.12 -10.98 5.82
C GLU A 90 2.48 -10.63 5.22
N LEU A 91 3.34 -9.92 5.96
CA LEU A 91 4.75 -9.71 5.56
C LEU A 91 5.50 -11.05 5.48
N GLY A 92 5.35 -11.93 6.47
CA GLY A 92 5.95 -13.26 6.46
C GLY A 92 5.51 -14.10 5.25
N LEU A 93 4.23 -14.00 4.83
CA LEU A 93 3.76 -14.61 3.58
C LEU A 93 4.46 -14.03 2.35
N ALA A 94 4.60 -12.71 2.29
CA ALA A 94 5.27 -12.04 1.17
C ALA A 94 6.75 -12.40 1.10
N ALA A 95 7.44 -12.45 2.25
CA ALA A 95 8.83 -12.88 2.34
C ALA A 95 8.98 -14.34 1.87
N ALA A 96 8.13 -15.26 2.31
CA ALA A 96 8.15 -16.65 1.86
C ALA A 96 7.94 -16.77 0.34
N ILE A 97 7.00 -16.00 -0.22
CA ILE A 97 6.75 -15.96 -1.68
C ILE A 97 7.98 -15.46 -2.43
N SER A 98 8.75 -14.51 -1.89
CA SER A 98 9.96 -14.00 -2.54
C SER A 98 11.08 -15.04 -2.67
N PHE A 99 11.01 -16.14 -1.92
CA PHE A 99 11.96 -17.25 -1.99
C PHE A 99 11.52 -18.38 -2.93
N GLU A 100 10.31 -18.30 -3.52
CA GLU A 100 9.82 -19.31 -4.44
C GLU A 100 10.55 -19.24 -5.79
N ASP A 101 10.99 -20.37 -6.32
CA ASP A 101 11.60 -20.44 -7.64
C ASP A 101 10.66 -19.92 -8.75
N GLY A 102 11.20 -19.09 -9.63
CA GLY A 102 10.46 -18.52 -10.76
C GLY A 102 9.43 -17.46 -10.38
N VAL A 103 9.41 -17.01 -9.14
CA VAL A 103 8.58 -15.89 -8.66
C VAL A 103 9.45 -14.66 -8.50
N THR A 104 9.08 -13.57 -9.18
CA THR A 104 9.68 -12.25 -8.96
C THR A 104 8.76 -11.43 -8.06
N HIS A 105 8.87 -11.61 -6.75
CA HIS A 105 8.14 -10.83 -5.76
C HIS A 105 9.13 -10.07 -4.90
N GLN A 106 8.93 -8.76 -4.77
CA GLN A 106 9.70 -7.89 -3.87
C GLN A 106 8.78 -7.34 -2.81
N TRP A 107 9.27 -7.22 -1.60
CA TRP A 107 8.52 -6.62 -0.50
C TRP A 107 9.31 -5.52 0.18
N ARG A 108 8.61 -4.58 0.79
CA ARG A 108 9.18 -3.52 1.64
C ARG A 108 8.33 -3.38 2.90
N ALA A 109 9.01 -3.23 4.03
CA ALA A 109 8.38 -2.86 5.29
C ALA A 109 8.42 -1.34 5.46
N LEU A 110 7.30 -0.77 5.92
CA LEU A 110 7.20 0.61 6.36
C LEU A 110 7.06 0.65 7.88
N GLU A 111 7.65 1.66 8.50
CA GLU A 111 7.59 1.89 9.94
C GLU A 111 7.53 3.39 10.24
N CYS A 112 6.89 3.76 11.34
CA CYS A 112 6.84 5.16 11.75
C CYS A 112 7.95 5.56 12.73
N VAL A 113 8.61 4.58 13.37
CA VAL A 113 9.67 4.82 14.35
C VAL A 113 10.94 4.06 13.96
N PRO A 114 12.06 4.75 13.76
CA PRO A 114 13.34 4.10 13.42
C PRO A 114 13.71 3.02 14.42
N PHE A 115 14.35 1.96 13.95
CA PHE A 115 14.94 0.86 14.74
C PHE A 115 13.95 0.03 15.58
N ARG A 116 12.65 0.37 15.61
CA ARG A 116 11.67 -0.39 16.39
C ARG A 116 11.41 -1.78 15.82
N LEU A 117 11.44 -1.90 14.51
CA LEU A 117 11.20 -3.17 13.81
C LEU A 117 12.27 -4.20 14.15
N ASN A 118 13.54 -3.80 14.24
CA ASN A 118 14.68 -4.64 14.60
C ASN A 118 14.51 -5.33 15.98
N GLN A 119 13.81 -4.67 16.92
CA GLN A 119 13.54 -5.24 18.24
C GLN A 119 12.37 -6.23 18.25
N SER A 120 11.44 -6.14 17.28
CA SER A 120 10.21 -6.94 17.26
C SER A 120 10.21 -8.06 16.21
N LEU A 121 11.01 -7.91 15.15
CA LEU A 121 11.16 -8.85 14.05
C LEU A 121 12.64 -8.94 13.63
N SER A 122 13.48 -9.47 14.52
CA SER A 122 14.93 -9.53 14.33
C SER A 122 15.36 -10.32 13.08
N ASP A 123 14.56 -11.29 12.63
CA ASP A 123 14.87 -12.11 11.44
C ASP A 123 14.84 -11.34 10.12
N ILE A 124 14.19 -10.15 10.11
CA ILE A 124 14.23 -9.25 8.97
C ILE A 124 15.17 -8.06 9.18
N ASP A 125 15.99 -8.11 10.24
CA ASP A 125 17.08 -7.16 10.42
C ASP A 125 18.10 -7.33 9.29
N GLY A 126 18.46 -6.24 8.62
CA GLY A 126 19.28 -6.27 7.40
C GLY A 126 18.50 -6.13 6.09
N TYR A 127 17.17 -6.21 6.13
CA TYR A 127 16.35 -5.75 5.00
C TYR A 127 16.03 -4.26 5.16
N ASP A 128 16.14 -3.52 4.06
CA ASP A 128 15.80 -2.10 4.04
C ASP A 128 14.32 -1.89 4.34
N HIS A 129 14.03 -1.15 5.39
CA HIS A 129 12.70 -0.66 5.69
C HIS A 129 12.67 0.86 5.65
N SER A 130 11.56 1.42 5.18
CA SER A 130 11.41 2.86 5.00
C SER A 130 10.65 3.47 6.18
N ILE A 131 11.10 4.64 6.62
CA ILE A 131 10.51 5.34 7.76
C ILE A 131 9.65 6.50 7.25
N HIS A 132 8.34 6.43 7.51
CA HIS A 132 7.39 7.47 7.10
C HIS A 132 7.00 8.44 8.23
N SER A 133 7.56 8.27 9.43
CA SER A 133 7.32 9.12 10.61
C SER A 133 5.84 9.35 10.98
N GLY A 134 4.96 8.47 10.52
CA GLY A 134 3.51 8.59 10.69
C GLY A 134 2.88 9.76 9.92
N THR A 135 3.54 10.31 8.91
CA THR A 135 3.07 11.45 8.13
C THR A 135 2.71 11.05 6.69
N VAL A 136 1.87 11.84 6.04
CA VAL A 136 1.52 11.66 4.63
C VAL A 136 2.73 11.94 3.75
N GLU A 137 3.43 13.03 4.01
CA GLU A 137 4.65 13.41 3.29
C GLU A 137 5.72 12.33 3.39
N GLY A 138 6.04 11.86 4.60
CA GLY A 138 7.00 10.77 4.77
C GLY A 138 6.56 9.46 4.09
N THR A 139 5.25 9.21 3.95
CA THR A 139 4.75 8.07 3.17
C THR A 139 5.02 8.28 1.66
N MET A 140 4.86 9.51 1.15
CA MET A 140 5.15 9.82 -0.25
C MET A 140 6.65 9.75 -0.54
N ASP A 141 7.48 10.29 0.34
CA ASP A 141 8.95 10.19 0.24
C ASP A 141 9.40 8.73 0.21
N ALA A 142 8.87 7.91 1.13
CA ALA A 142 9.17 6.47 1.14
C ALA A 142 8.76 5.77 -0.17
N LEU A 143 7.63 6.15 -0.78
CA LEU A 143 7.22 5.60 -2.07
C LEU A 143 8.13 6.05 -3.22
N LEU A 144 8.56 7.30 -3.22
CA LEU A 144 9.51 7.82 -4.21
C LEU A 144 10.84 7.07 -4.15
N ASP A 145 11.35 6.81 -2.95
CA ASP A 145 12.59 6.05 -2.73
C ASP A 145 12.44 4.59 -3.15
N ILE A 146 11.36 3.91 -2.72
CA ILE A 146 11.11 2.50 -3.05
C ILE A 146 11.01 2.29 -4.57
N PHE A 147 10.36 3.20 -5.27
CA PHE A 147 10.12 3.09 -6.69
C PHE A 147 10.99 4.01 -7.55
N VAL A 148 12.16 4.43 -7.05
CA VAL A 148 13.09 5.32 -7.77
C VAL A 148 13.42 4.85 -9.19
N ASN A 149 13.53 3.54 -9.39
CA ASN A 149 13.86 2.91 -10.67
C ASN A 149 12.64 2.43 -11.48
N ALA A 150 11.41 2.78 -11.09
CA ALA A 150 10.22 2.39 -11.83
C ALA A 150 10.24 3.04 -13.23
N LYS A 151 10.14 2.21 -14.28
CA LYS A 151 10.36 2.59 -15.69
C LYS A 151 9.36 3.58 -16.27
N SER A 152 8.23 3.80 -15.63
CA SER A 152 7.19 4.72 -16.08
C SER A 152 6.58 5.40 -14.89
N ARG A 153 7.13 6.55 -14.52
CA ARG A 153 6.53 7.40 -13.51
C ARG A 153 5.91 8.60 -14.21
N PRO A 154 4.58 8.64 -14.36
CA PRO A 154 3.93 9.82 -14.93
C PRO A 154 4.11 11.05 -14.04
N LEU A 155 4.20 10.85 -12.73
CA LEU A 155 4.48 11.88 -11.73
C LEU A 155 5.61 11.36 -10.82
N SER A 156 6.62 12.17 -10.57
CA SER A 156 7.83 11.77 -9.83
C SER A 156 8.25 12.74 -8.74
N GLU A 157 7.54 13.86 -8.61
CA GLU A 157 7.84 14.87 -7.62
C GLU A 157 6.90 14.76 -6.42
N LEU A 158 7.41 15.06 -5.23
CA LEU A 158 6.62 15.00 -3.99
C LEU A 158 5.35 15.87 -4.10
N ASP A 159 5.46 17.06 -4.68
CA ASP A 159 4.34 17.98 -4.84
C ASP A 159 3.23 17.41 -5.71
N ASP A 160 3.55 16.62 -6.73
CA ASP A 160 2.57 15.96 -7.59
C ASP A 160 1.83 14.87 -6.84
N LEU A 161 2.57 14.00 -6.11
CA LEU A 161 1.96 12.97 -5.28
C LEU A 161 1.04 13.59 -4.21
N MET A 162 1.50 14.66 -3.58
CA MET A 162 0.73 15.41 -2.58
C MET A 162 -0.50 16.10 -3.19
N TRP A 163 -0.42 16.55 -4.44
CA TRP A 163 -1.58 17.11 -5.15
C TRP A 163 -2.64 16.03 -5.36
N VAL A 164 -2.25 14.85 -5.87
CA VAL A 164 -3.18 13.72 -6.06
C VAL A 164 -3.79 13.29 -4.72
N TYR A 165 -2.99 13.23 -3.65
CA TYR A 165 -3.50 12.90 -2.32
C TYR A 165 -4.56 13.90 -1.83
N ARG A 166 -4.35 15.21 -1.98
CA ARG A 166 -5.32 16.22 -1.59
C ARG A 166 -6.65 16.02 -2.28
N ARG A 167 -6.66 15.74 -3.59
CA ARG A 167 -7.86 15.43 -4.37
C ARG A 167 -8.55 14.14 -3.94
N VAL A 168 -7.76 13.09 -3.69
CA VAL A 168 -8.28 11.82 -3.15
C VAL A 168 -8.94 12.02 -1.78
N ARG A 169 -8.35 12.84 -0.91
CA ARG A 169 -8.92 13.18 0.40
C ARG A 169 -10.23 13.95 0.29
N GLU A 170 -10.32 14.92 -0.63
CA GLU A 170 -11.55 15.64 -0.93
C GLU A 170 -12.64 14.68 -1.43
N PHE A 171 -12.30 13.81 -2.37
CA PHE A 171 -13.23 12.78 -2.85
C PHE A 171 -13.67 11.83 -1.74
N ARG A 172 -12.75 11.42 -0.85
CA ARG A 172 -13.06 10.59 0.32
C ARG A 172 -14.16 11.23 1.19
N ALA A 173 -14.14 12.54 1.38
CA ALA A 173 -15.14 13.24 2.18
C ALA A 173 -16.57 13.12 1.60
N THR A 174 -16.73 12.85 0.30
CA THR A 174 -18.04 12.61 -0.34
C THR A 174 -18.58 11.20 -0.12
N LEU A 175 -17.72 10.25 0.30
CA LEU A 175 -18.14 8.86 0.51
C LEU A 175 -18.79 8.69 1.89
N ARG A 176 -20.00 8.14 1.90
CA ARG A 176 -20.74 7.83 3.15
C ARG A 176 -20.24 6.56 3.86
N SER A 177 -19.49 5.71 3.17
CA SER A 177 -19.00 4.44 3.70
C SER A 177 -17.54 4.54 4.18
N SER A 178 -17.14 3.63 5.07
CA SER A 178 -15.73 3.49 5.46
C SER A 178 -14.87 3.16 4.23
N VAL A 179 -13.67 3.74 4.17
CA VAL A 179 -12.66 3.47 3.14
C VAL A 179 -12.23 2.00 3.13
N TYR A 180 -12.37 1.31 4.26
CA TYR A 180 -12.01 -0.09 4.44
C TYR A 180 -13.09 -1.08 3.97
N ARG A 181 -13.90 -0.66 2.98
CA ARG A 181 -14.82 -1.53 2.25
C ARG A 181 -14.36 -1.68 0.81
N ALA A 182 -14.49 -2.89 0.25
CA ALA A 182 -14.05 -3.21 -1.10
C ALA A 182 -14.56 -2.20 -2.16
N ASN A 183 -15.83 -1.80 -2.08
CA ASN A 183 -16.41 -0.85 -3.03
C ASN A 183 -15.84 0.57 -2.86
N ALA A 184 -15.61 1.02 -1.62
CA ALA A 184 -14.99 2.32 -1.35
C ALA A 184 -13.53 2.34 -1.84
N PHE A 185 -12.76 1.29 -1.55
CA PHE A 185 -11.40 1.12 -2.04
C PHE A 185 -11.33 1.25 -3.57
N ARG A 186 -12.17 0.50 -4.30
CA ARG A 186 -12.22 0.58 -5.77
C ARG A 186 -12.54 1.98 -6.27
N LYS A 187 -13.52 2.66 -5.67
CA LYS A 187 -13.88 4.05 -6.03
C LYS A 187 -12.73 5.02 -5.80
N ILE A 188 -12.00 4.86 -4.69
CA ILE A 188 -10.84 5.70 -4.37
C ILE A 188 -9.72 5.47 -5.37
N VAL A 189 -9.43 4.22 -5.73
CA VAL A 189 -8.40 3.89 -6.74
C VAL A 189 -8.76 4.49 -8.10
N VAL A 190 -10.03 4.37 -8.53
CA VAL A 190 -10.49 4.96 -9.80
C VAL A 190 -10.37 6.48 -9.77
N ALA A 191 -10.83 7.13 -8.70
CA ALA A 191 -10.71 8.58 -8.55
C ALA A 191 -9.24 9.04 -8.54
N ALA A 192 -8.36 8.32 -7.84
CA ALA A 192 -6.93 8.62 -7.83
C ALA A 192 -6.32 8.57 -9.24
N ARG A 193 -6.72 7.60 -10.08
CA ARG A 193 -6.25 7.52 -11.48
C ARG A 193 -6.67 8.73 -12.30
N LEU A 194 -7.93 9.13 -12.22
CA LEU A 194 -8.42 10.32 -12.92
C LEU A 194 -7.68 11.59 -12.48
N PHE A 195 -7.39 11.73 -11.19
CA PHE A 195 -6.63 12.87 -10.68
C PHE A 195 -5.16 12.82 -11.13
N ALA A 196 -4.52 11.65 -11.10
CA ALA A 196 -3.15 11.50 -11.57
C ALA A 196 -3.01 11.79 -13.08
N GLU A 197 -3.94 11.30 -13.90
CA GLU A 197 -3.99 11.59 -15.34
C GLU A 197 -4.16 13.09 -15.59
N HIS A 198 -5.06 13.76 -14.88
CA HIS A 198 -5.26 15.21 -14.99
C HIS A 198 -3.98 15.97 -14.60
N ARG A 199 -3.35 15.61 -13.48
CA ARG A 199 -2.12 16.25 -13.03
C ARG A 199 -0.96 16.07 -14.01
N ALA A 200 -0.83 14.87 -14.60
CA ALA A 200 0.20 14.62 -15.61
C ALA A 200 0.02 15.48 -16.87
N ILE A 201 -1.22 15.73 -17.30
CA ILE A 201 -1.53 16.63 -18.43
C ILE A 201 -1.15 18.08 -18.07
N GLU A 202 -1.50 18.56 -16.86
CA GLU A 202 -1.13 19.92 -16.41
C GLU A 202 0.39 20.08 -16.31
N ALA A 203 1.11 19.07 -15.82
CA ALA A 203 2.57 19.12 -15.70
C ALA A 203 3.26 19.26 -17.07
N VAL A 204 2.77 18.59 -18.09
CA VAL A 204 3.29 18.72 -19.46
C VAL A 204 2.95 20.09 -20.07
N ALA A 205 1.73 20.57 -19.85
CA ALA A 205 1.30 21.87 -20.41
C ALA A 205 1.97 23.09 -19.74
N GLY A 206 2.51 22.95 -18.53
CA GLY A 206 3.21 24.02 -17.81
C GLY A 206 4.70 24.11 -18.08
N THR A 207 5.25 23.23 -18.92
CA THR A 207 6.68 23.19 -19.32
C THR A 207 6.94 23.83 -20.68
N ASP A 208 5.91 24.28 -21.39
CA ASP A 208 5.98 25.08 -22.63
C ASP A 208 5.86 26.58 -22.31
#